data_597f2f1972a4027720f480acf53b45ea
#
_entry.id   597f2f1972a4027720f480acf53b45ea
#
_cell.length_a   1.000
_cell.length_b   1.000
_cell.length_c   1.000
_cell.angle_alpha   90.00
_cell.angle_beta   90.00
_cell.angle_gamma   90.00
#
_symmetry.space_group_name_H-M   'P 1'
#
loop_
_entity.id
_entity.type
_entity.pdbx_description
1 polymer ?
#
loop_
_entity_poly.entity_id
_entity_poly.type
_entity_poly.pdbx_seq_one_letter_code
_entity_poly.pdbx_strand_id
1 'polypeptide(L)'
;MKGTPNKRRSLFLVAIALGSVGVSRPAAAQVITELRVPTSGGRPREIASGPGGMWFTEYGANRIGLIALDGSFSEFAVSSAARGIVGGPDGNLWFTSDGFVSRMTTNGVVTDFLSNSFSFPGNPVSITVGPDHFLWFTDADIEGGLIGHATVAGQITETYIRSFNAPDPAGITWGPDGNLWFTLFGQYGYAGIDRLTPSGALSEFPLPRMSGVWSITAGSDGNLWFTEANANKVGRITLSGDVTEFNVSGGPRGIAAGPDGNLWFTENTGNKIGRISTRGDLAEFEIPTPDSRPWGISAGADGNIWFTELGANQVGRITLDRSPALEMRILPVVGSTPGANGTFFRTSAQIHNSSSAPIAGRIVFHASGVSGGNSDPALFYSLAAGQTQTYADLLPAMGRSGVGSADIEVTSGSAPVAMVRVFNDAGASGTTGFTEEPMRSEDALGPDRKGVLLIPSDLTAFRFNIGVRTLEAATSMTLTVRNASGAIVATVPRSFPAVDHVQQGASEFLEGATLPAGGSVTVAVDSGNAILYGATVDNSTGDPSLQIARAAP
;
A
#
# COMPACT_ATOMS: atom_id res chain seq x y z
N MET A 1 -19.12 -0.96 -85.48
CA MET A 1 -17.74 -1.04 -84.97
C MET A 1 -17.81 -1.14 -83.43
N LYS A 2 -17.29 -2.24 -82.93
CA LYS A 2 -17.51 -2.74 -81.55
C LYS A 2 -16.50 -2.04 -80.61
N GLY A 3 -17.00 -1.35 -79.59
CA GLY A 3 -16.20 -0.78 -78.51
C GLY A 3 -16.16 -1.76 -77.32
N THR A 4 -14.98 -2.12 -76.90
CA THR A 4 -14.68 -2.97 -75.74
C THR A 4 -14.83 -2.25 -74.42
N PRO A 5 -15.35 -2.81 -73.35
CA PRO A 5 -15.45 -2.18 -72.05
C PRO A 5 -14.16 -2.34 -71.22
N ASN A 6 -13.74 -1.25 -70.65
CA ASN A 6 -12.59 -1.09 -69.78
C ASN A 6 -12.88 -1.72 -68.42
N LYS A 7 -12.16 -2.79 -68.04
CA LYS A 7 -12.22 -3.42 -66.73
C LYS A 7 -11.41 -2.61 -65.71
N ARG A 8 -12.06 -1.89 -64.83
CA ARG A 8 -11.45 -1.35 -63.61
C ARG A 8 -11.13 -2.51 -62.67
N ARG A 9 -9.85 -2.73 -62.39
CA ARG A 9 -9.37 -3.60 -61.32
C ARG A 9 -9.54 -2.87 -59.98
N SER A 10 -10.45 -3.37 -59.13
CA SER A 10 -10.52 -2.97 -57.74
C SER A 10 -9.39 -3.66 -56.99
N LEU A 11 -8.47 -2.88 -56.40
CA LEU A 11 -7.44 -3.33 -55.49
C LEU A 11 -8.12 -3.52 -54.13
N PHE A 12 -8.32 -4.79 -53.70
CA PHE A 12 -8.67 -5.07 -52.32
C PHE A 12 -7.42 -4.95 -51.46
N LEU A 13 -7.36 -3.90 -50.61
CA LEU A 13 -6.38 -3.78 -49.52
C LEU A 13 -6.82 -4.73 -48.41
N VAL A 14 -6.13 -5.88 -48.27
CA VAL A 14 -6.27 -6.73 -47.10
C VAL A 14 -5.46 -6.08 -45.98
N ALA A 15 -6.12 -5.44 -45.04
CA ALA A 15 -5.51 -4.99 -43.78
C ALA A 15 -5.23 -6.24 -42.93
N ILE A 16 -3.99 -6.67 -42.88
CA ILE A 16 -3.52 -7.66 -41.91
C ILE A 16 -3.45 -6.94 -40.57
N ALA A 17 -4.42 -7.19 -39.70
CA ALA A 17 -4.33 -6.82 -38.28
C ALA A 17 -3.19 -7.65 -37.67
N LEU A 18 -2.02 -7.08 -37.51
CA LEU A 18 -0.99 -7.61 -36.63
C LEU A 18 -1.51 -7.51 -35.21
N GLY A 19 -2.13 -8.61 -34.73
CA GLY A 19 -2.38 -8.81 -33.33
C GLY A 19 -1.05 -8.71 -32.60
N SER A 20 -0.91 -7.72 -31.73
CA SER A 20 0.17 -7.66 -30.78
C SER A 20 0.05 -8.88 -29.88
N VAL A 21 0.83 -9.94 -30.17
CA VAL A 21 1.11 -10.99 -29.21
C VAL A 21 1.90 -10.31 -28.11
N GLY A 22 1.20 -9.94 -27.04
CA GLY A 22 1.84 -9.56 -25.79
C GLY A 22 2.69 -10.74 -25.36
N VAL A 23 4.01 -10.65 -25.55
CA VAL A 23 4.95 -11.56 -24.92
C VAL A 23 4.83 -11.28 -23.43
N SER A 24 3.99 -12.03 -22.73
CA SER A 24 4.00 -12.09 -21.27
C SER A 24 5.40 -12.58 -20.88
N ARG A 25 6.21 -11.65 -20.39
CA ARG A 25 7.49 -12.00 -19.77
C ARG A 25 7.18 -13.00 -18.66
N PRO A 26 7.85 -14.16 -18.59
CA PRO A 26 7.65 -15.04 -17.45
C PRO A 26 7.93 -14.22 -16.18
N ALA A 27 6.97 -14.19 -15.25
CA ALA A 27 7.19 -13.62 -13.95
C ALA A 27 8.48 -14.24 -13.40
N ALA A 28 9.42 -13.41 -12.95
CA ALA A 28 10.61 -13.91 -12.28
C ALA A 28 10.13 -14.87 -11.19
N ALA A 29 10.73 -16.06 -11.11
CA ALA A 29 10.27 -17.10 -10.20
C ALA A 29 10.40 -16.57 -8.77
N GLN A 30 9.27 -16.31 -8.10
CA GLN A 30 9.25 -15.93 -6.68
C GLN A 30 9.90 -17.07 -5.89
N VAL A 31 10.89 -16.73 -5.07
CA VAL A 31 11.58 -17.75 -4.26
C VAL A 31 10.80 -17.98 -2.98
N ILE A 32 10.26 -19.20 -2.84
CA ILE A 32 9.66 -19.67 -1.58
C ILE A 32 10.76 -20.32 -0.75
N THR A 33 10.94 -19.84 0.48
CA THR A 33 11.82 -20.44 1.49
C THR A 33 10.95 -21.02 2.60
N GLU A 34 11.17 -22.28 2.96
CA GLU A 34 10.41 -22.98 3.99
C GLU A 34 11.28 -23.16 5.24
N LEU A 35 10.73 -22.83 6.41
CA LEU A 35 11.39 -22.90 7.70
C LEU A 35 10.64 -23.89 8.59
N ARG A 36 11.29 -24.95 9.04
CA ARG A 36 10.66 -25.97 9.86
C ARG A 36 10.44 -25.47 11.29
N VAL A 37 9.19 -25.58 11.78
CA VAL A 37 8.85 -25.29 13.18
C VAL A 37 9.54 -26.32 14.11
N PRO A 38 10.27 -25.88 15.15
CA PRO A 38 11.05 -26.79 16.01
C PRO A 38 10.16 -27.81 16.74
N THR A 39 9.02 -27.38 17.29
CA THR A 39 8.08 -28.28 17.97
C THR A 39 7.40 -29.22 16.97
N SER A 40 7.60 -30.53 17.14
CA SER A 40 6.94 -31.54 16.30
C SER A 40 5.44 -31.51 16.50
N GLY A 41 4.70 -31.44 15.37
CA GLY A 41 3.24 -31.39 15.39
C GLY A 41 2.66 -30.05 15.85
N GLY A 42 3.45 -28.98 15.82
CA GLY A 42 3.01 -27.61 16.14
C GLY A 42 1.81 -27.14 15.35
N ARG A 43 1.69 -27.59 14.09
CA ARG A 43 0.57 -27.26 13.19
C ARG A 43 0.33 -25.73 13.15
N PRO A 44 1.29 -24.96 12.64
CA PRO A 44 1.19 -23.52 12.61
C PRO A 44 -0.06 -23.08 11.82
N ARG A 45 -0.84 -22.14 12.41
CA ARG A 45 -2.14 -21.78 11.87
C ARG A 45 -2.18 -20.33 11.38
N GLU A 46 -2.20 -19.36 12.29
CA GLU A 46 -2.22 -17.94 11.91
C GLU A 46 -0.85 -17.31 12.13
N ILE A 47 -0.56 -16.24 11.39
CA ILE A 47 0.70 -15.53 11.42
C ILE A 47 0.48 -14.02 11.31
N ALA A 48 1.23 -13.24 12.08
CA ALA A 48 1.20 -11.79 12.07
C ALA A 48 2.59 -11.19 12.26
N SER A 49 2.80 -10.01 11.71
CA SER A 49 3.96 -9.19 12.03
C SER A 49 3.83 -8.61 13.44
N GLY A 50 4.94 -8.58 14.17
CA GLY A 50 4.98 -8.04 15.52
C GLY A 50 6.40 -7.67 15.95
N PRO A 51 6.59 -7.21 17.19
CA PRO A 51 7.91 -6.85 17.70
C PRO A 51 8.92 -8.00 17.56
N GLY A 52 10.06 -7.74 16.93
CA GLY A 52 11.16 -8.70 16.77
C GLY A 52 11.04 -9.67 15.60
N GLY A 53 9.91 -9.75 14.88
CA GLY A 53 9.77 -10.64 13.73
C GLY A 53 8.33 -11.06 13.43
N MET A 54 8.20 -12.29 12.90
CA MET A 54 6.90 -12.89 12.57
C MET A 54 6.45 -13.81 13.71
N TRP A 55 5.26 -13.56 14.21
CA TRP A 55 4.64 -14.34 15.28
C TRP A 55 3.56 -15.24 14.70
N PHE A 56 3.50 -16.50 15.12
CA PHE A 56 2.54 -17.46 14.63
C PHE A 56 1.99 -18.36 15.75
N THR A 57 0.77 -18.82 15.56
CA THR A 57 0.11 -19.74 16.48
C THR A 57 0.46 -21.18 16.13
N GLU A 58 0.86 -21.98 17.11
CA GLU A 58 1.05 -23.42 16.99
C GLU A 58 -0.16 -24.15 17.59
N TYR A 59 -1.23 -24.21 16.78
CA TYR A 59 -2.52 -24.75 17.17
C TYR A 59 -2.46 -26.18 17.72
N GLY A 60 -1.54 -27.01 17.18
CA GLY A 60 -1.39 -28.41 17.58
C GLY A 60 -0.56 -28.63 18.86
N ALA A 61 0.15 -27.61 19.35
CA ALA A 61 1.11 -27.75 20.45
C ALA A 61 0.87 -26.79 21.63
N ASN A 62 -0.18 -25.96 21.58
CA ASN A 62 -0.45 -24.91 22.57
C ASN A 62 0.77 -24.01 22.78
N ARG A 63 1.27 -23.42 21.68
CA ARG A 63 2.42 -22.51 21.68
C ARG A 63 2.17 -21.31 20.78
N ILE A 64 2.91 -20.27 21.04
CA ILE A 64 3.14 -19.15 20.12
C ILE A 64 4.60 -19.21 19.73
N GLY A 65 4.86 -19.23 18.43
CA GLY A 65 6.19 -19.16 17.83
C GLY A 65 6.55 -17.74 17.38
N LEU A 66 7.81 -17.40 17.49
CA LEU A 66 8.44 -16.21 16.90
C LEU A 66 9.52 -16.67 15.95
N ILE A 67 9.52 -16.16 14.73
CA ILE A 67 10.64 -16.21 13.79
C ILE A 67 11.22 -14.81 13.73
N ALA A 68 12.43 -14.63 14.24
CA ALA A 68 13.16 -13.39 14.07
C ALA A 68 13.61 -13.17 12.61
N LEU A 69 13.97 -11.95 12.24
CA LEU A 69 14.37 -11.62 10.86
C LEU A 69 15.63 -12.37 10.40
N ASP A 70 16.46 -12.85 11.32
CA ASP A 70 17.63 -13.70 11.05
C ASP A 70 17.28 -15.19 10.84
N GLY A 71 15.98 -15.55 10.98
CA GLY A 71 15.47 -16.91 10.85
C GLY A 71 15.54 -17.74 12.12
N SER A 72 15.98 -17.19 13.26
CA SER A 72 15.97 -17.90 14.54
C SER A 72 14.56 -18.03 15.11
N PHE A 73 14.30 -19.17 15.80
CA PHE A 73 13.01 -19.47 16.41
C PHE A 73 13.04 -19.29 17.93
N SER A 74 11.93 -18.78 18.46
CA SER A 74 11.59 -18.85 19.87
C SER A 74 10.17 -19.35 20.01
N GLU A 75 9.88 -20.20 20.99
CA GLU A 75 8.57 -20.79 21.20
C GLU A 75 8.15 -20.63 22.67
N PHE A 76 6.88 -20.21 22.89
CA PHE A 76 6.32 -19.88 24.19
C PHE A 76 5.08 -20.72 24.44
N ALA A 77 5.00 -21.40 25.57
CA ALA A 77 3.84 -22.20 25.95
C ALA A 77 2.65 -21.29 26.31
N VAL A 78 1.45 -21.69 25.88
CA VAL A 78 0.17 -21.03 26.20
C VAL A 78 -0.80 -22.03 26.81
N SER A 79 -1.87 -21.54 27.44
CA SER A 79 -2.82 -22.35 28.21
C SER A 79 -3.69 -23.26 27.33
N SER A 80 -4.00 -22.84 26.10
CA SER A 80 -4.88 -23.58 25.18
C SER A 80 -4.50 -23.32 23.72
N ALA A 81 -5.16 -24.03 22.79
CA ALA A 81 -4.88 -23.95 21.36
C ALA A 81 -5.12 -22.54 20.81
N ALA A 82 -4.05 -21.83 20.49
CA ALA A 82 -4.12 -20.48 19.94
C ALA A 82 -4.58 -20.50 18.48
N ARG A 83 -5.40 -19.52 18.08
CA ARG A 83 -6.01 -19.39 16.75
C ARG A 83 -5.58 -18.11 16.04
N GLY A 84 -6.32 -17.01 16.21
CA GLY A 84 -5.96 -15.70 15.66
C GLY A 84 -4.82 -15.06 16.45
N ILE A 85 -3.98 -14.22 15.79
CA ILE A 85 -2.88 -13.50 16.42
C ILE A 85 -2.69 -12.14 15.77
N VAL A 86 -2.34 -11.12 16.56
CA VAL A 86 -2.06 -9.76 16.10
C VAL A 86 -1.06 -9.06 17.04
N GLY A 87 -0.24 -8.16 16.50
CA GLY A 87 0.51 -7.20 17.30
C GLY A 87 -0.42 -6.17 17.93
N GLY A 88 -0.39 -6.02 19.26
CA GLY A 88 -1.27 -5.10 19.97
C GLY A 88 -0.77 -3.65 19.99
N PRO A 89 -1.66 -2.69 20.25
CA PRO A 89 -1.30 -1.27 20.31
C PRO A 89 -0.45 -0.92 21.56
N ASP A 90 -0.35 -1.86 22.50
CA ASP A 90 0.48 -1.78 23.71
C ASP A 90 1.89 -2.39 23.54
N GLY A 91 2.25 -2.76 22.31
CA GLY A 91 3.53 -3.39 21.98
C GLY A 91 3.65 -4.86 22.42
N ASN A 92 2.56 -5.49 22.88
CA ASN A 92 2.47 -6.91 23.18
C ASN A 92 1.80 -7.67 22.04
N LEU A 93 1.82 -8.99 22.12
CA LEU A 93 1.05 -9.86 21.23
C LEU A 93 -0.33 -10.12 21.85
N TRP A 94 -1.35 -10.17 20.99
CA TRP A 94 -2.69 -10.57 21.38
C TRP A 94 -3.15 -11.72 20.50
N PHE A 95 -3.76 -12.73 21.11
CA PHE A 95 -4.23 -13.91 20.38
C PHE A 95 -5.53 -14.45 20.98
N THR A 96 -6.27 -15.17 20.15
CA THR A 96 -7.48 -15.86 20.55
C THR A 96 -7.17 -17.34 20.80
N SER A 97 -7.86 -17.95 21.75
CA SER A 97 -7.76 -19.38 22.06
C SER A 97 -9.09 -19.90 22.63
N ASP A 98 -9.18 -21.19 22.92
CA ASP A 98 -10.41 -21.76 23.45
C ASP A 98 -10.81 -21.10 24.79
N GLY A 99 -11.84 -20.27 24.73
CA GLY A 99 -12.41 -19.54 25.88
C GLY A 99 -11.69 -18.23 26.25
N PHE A 100 -10.63 -17.85 25.57
CA PHE A 100 -9.83 -16.69 25.97
C PHE A 100 -9.43 -15.76 24.82
N VAL A 101 -9.37 -14.47 25.14
CA VAL A 101 -8.52 -13.51 24.45
C VAL A 101 -7.30 -13.29 25.35
N SER A 102 -6.12 -13.52 24.84
CA SER A 102 -4.89 -13.55 25.65
C SER A 102 -3.89 -12.51 25.17
N ARG A 103 -3.16 -11.93 26.12
CA ARG A 103 -2.04 -11.04 25.87
C ARG A 103 -0.73 -11.72 26.25
N MET A 104 0.28 -11.62 25.40
CA MET A 104 1.63 -12.10 25.68
C MET A 104 2.65 -11.00 25.48
N THR A 105 3.50 -10.80 26.45
CA THR A 105 4.65 -9.89 26.30
C THR A 105 5.69 -10.51 25.34
N THR A 106 6.57 -9.69 24.77
CA THR A 106 7.61 -10.16 23.85
C THR A 106 8.62 -11.14 24.46
N ASN A 107 8.67 -11.25 25.79
CA ASN A 107 9.47 -12.23 26.54
C ASN A 107 8.65 -13.44 27.04
N GLY A 108 7.41 -13.61 26.56
CA GLY A 108 6.62 -14.82 26.76
C GLY A 108 5.74 -14.86 28.01
N VAL A 109 5.55 -13.75 28.73
CA VAL A 109 4.60 -13.71 29.86
C VAL A 109 3.17 -13.59 29.34
N VAL A 110 2.35 -14.61 29.59
CA VAL A 110 0.95 -14.70 29.13
C VAL A 110 0.00 -14.21 30.21
N THR A 111 -1.05 -13.50 29.81
CA THR A 111 -2.20 -13.13 30.63
C THR A 111 -3.46 -13.48 29.84
N ASP A 112 -4.28 -14.37 30.39
CA ASP A 112 -5.53 -14.82 29.80
C ASP A 112 -6.70 -14.00 30.34
N PHE A 113 -7.57 -13.53 29.43
CA PHE A 113 -8.81 -12.83 29.75
C PHE A 113 -9.97 -13.69 29.24
N LEU A 114 -10.87 -14.05 30.14
CA LEU A 114 -11.98 -14.95 29.84
C LEU A 114 -12.97 -14.23 28.89
N SER A 115 -13.21 -14.82 27.74
CA SER A 115 -14.35 -14.48 26.87
C SER A 115 -15.59 -15.11 27.49
N ASN A 116 -16.44 -14.30 28.11
CA ASN A 116 -17.62 -14.77 28.84
C ASN A 116 -18.88 -14.49 28.03
N SER A 117 -19.21 -15.32 27.07
CA SER A 117 -20.58 -15.35 26.56
C SER A 117 -21.47 -16.13 27.50
N PHE A 118 -22.30 -15.45 28.22
CA PHE A 118 -23.48 -15.77 29.01
C PHE A 118 -23.57 -17.10 29.79
N SER A 119 -23.01 -18.22 29.37
CA SER A 119 -23.14 -19.51 30.07
C SER A 119 -22.04 -20.54 29.80
N PHE A 120 -21.22 -20.32 28.78
CA PHE A 120 -20.14 -21.21 28.38
C PHE A 120 -18.89 -20.38 27.99
N PRO A 121 -17.69 -20.96 28.10
CA PRO A 121 -16.49 -20.32 27.54
C PRO A 121 -16.71 -20.05 26.07
N GLY A 122 -16.50 -18.80 25.63
CA GLY A 122 -16.56 -18.39 24.22
C GLY A 122 -15.59 -19.18 23.34
N ASN A 123 -15.73 -19.05 22.06
CA ASN A 123 -14.87 -19.66 21.05
C ASN A 123 -14.27 -18.59 20.12
N PRO A 124 -13.40 -17.68 20.65
CA PRO A 124 -12.81 -16.62 19.84
C PRO A 124 -11.97 -17.18 18.68
N VAL A 125 -12.15 -16.63 17.46
CA VAL A 125 -11.55 -17.19 16.24
C VAL A 125 -10.49 -16.26 15.65
N SER A 126 -10.84 -15.04 15.28
CA SER A 126 -9.96 -14.07 14.65
C SER A 126 -9.90 -12.79 15.46
N ILE A 127 -8.82 -12.03 15.33
CA ILE A 127 -8.57 -10.81 16.11
C ILE A 127 -7.89 -9.76 15.25
N THR A 128 -8.25 -8.49 15.45
CA THR A 128 -7.66 -7.32 14.79
C THR A 128 -7.57 -6.15 15.76
N VAL A 129 -6.73 -5.15 15.44
CA VAL A 129 -6.64 -3.90 16.20
C VAL A 129 -7.53 -2.85 15.55
N GLY A 130 -8.36 -2.19 16.36
CA GLY A 130 -9.19 -1.07 15.91
C GLY A 130 -8.47 0.28 15.94
N PRO A 131 -8.98 1.29 15.20
CA PRO A 131 -8.47 2.66 15.25
C PRO A 131 -8.69 3.31 16.63
N ASP A 132 -9.56 2.72 17.46
CA ASP A 132 -9.83 3.06 18.85
C ASP A 132 -8.82 2.44 19.83
N HIS A 133 -7.79 1.74 19.31
CA HIS A 133 -6.79 0.99 20.06
C HIS A 133 -7.37 -0.18 20.90
N PHE A 134 -8.57 -0.67 20.57
CA PHE A 134 -9.11 -1.90 21.13
C PHE A 134 -8.76 -3.09 20.25
N LEU A 135 -8.76 -4.27 20.87
CA LEU A 135 -8.59 -5.56 20.20
C LEU A 135 -10.00 -6.07 19.86
N TRP A 136 -10.35 -6.11 18.60
CA TRP A 136 -11.65 -6.60 18.13
C TRP A 136 -11.53 -8.04 17.66
N PHE A 137 -12.49 -8.88 18.04
CA PHE A 137 -12.44 -10.31 17.72
C PHE A 137 -13.82 -10.87 17.36
N THR A 138 -13.80 -11.94 16.58
CA THR A 138 -14.98 -12.77 16.29
C THR A 138 -15.06 -13.88 17.31
N ASP A 139 -16.26 -14.20 17.79
CA ASP A 139 -16.50 -15.32 18.68
C ASP A 139 -17.61 -16.21 18.08
N ALA A 140 -17.26 -17.48 17.80
CA ALA A 140 -18.14 -18.50 17.24
C ALA A 140 -18.78 -19.30 18.38
N ASP A 141 -19.75 -18.72 19.08
CA ASP A 141 -20.47 -19.38 20.17
C ASP A 141 -21.61 -20.27 19.64
N ILE A 142 -21.91 -21.34 20.38
CA ILE A 142 -23.01 -22.26 20.06
C ILE A 142 -24.39 -21.60 20.10
N GLU A 143 -24.55 -20.46 20.77
CA GLU A 143 -25.81 -19.72 20.89
C GLU A 143 -26.01 -18.64 19.83
N GLY A 144 -24.99 -18.37 18.98
CA GLY A 144 -25.00 -17.37 17.91
C GLY A 144 -23.68 -16.61 17.82
N GLY A 145 -23.40 -16.01 16.67
CA GLY A 145 -22.16 -15.28 16.44
C GLY A 145 -22.06 -13.99 17.27
N LEU A 146 -20.89 -13.75 17.86
CA LEU A 146 -20.58 -12.57 18.63
C LEU A 146 -19.42 -11.79 18.00
N ILE A 147 -19.45 -10.48 18.17
CA ILE A 147 -18.29 -9.61 18.00
C ILE A 147 -17.93 -9.06 19.37
N GLY A 148 -16.69 -9.31 19.78
CA GLY A 148 -16.15 -8.80 21.03
C GLY A 148 -15.07 -7.75 20.78
N HIS A 149 -14.84 -6.92 21.79
CA HIS A 149 -13.66 -6.08 21.88
C HIS A 149 -13.06 -6.14 23.28
N ALA A 150 -11.75 -6.05 23.35
CA ALA A 150 -10.98 -6.00 24.57
C ALA A 150 -10.14 -4.73 24.67
N THR A 151 -10.11 -4.09 25.83
CA THR A 151 -9.12 -3.05 26.11
C THR A 151 -7.74 -3.68 26.35
N VAL A 152 -6.67 -2.92 26.23
CA VAL A 152 -5.30 -3.39 26.58
C VAL A 152 -5.15 -3.77 28.06
N ALA A 153 -6.10 -3.37 28.92
CA ALA A 153 -6.19 -3.78 30.32
C ALA A 153 -6.95 -5.12 30.50
N GLY A 154 -7.50 -5.69 29.41
CA GLY A 154 -8.21 -6.98 29.42
C GLY A 154 -9.69 -6.90 29.80
N GLN A 155 -10.30 -5.70 29.74
CA GLN A 155 -11.76 -5.59 29.86
C GLN A 155 -12.41 -6.00 28.55
N ILE A 156 -13.22 -7.04 28.56
CA ILE A 156 -13.91 -7.60 27.41
C ILE A 156 -15.37 -7.15 27.42
N THR A 157 -15.87 -6.77 26.25
CA THR A 157 -17.27 -6.51 25.95
C THR A 157 -17.64 -7.26 24.68
N GLU A 158 -18.76 -7.99 24.71
CA GLU A 158 -19.25 -8.78 23.59
C GLU A 158 -20.68 -8.38 23.24
N THR A 159 -20.99 -8.42 21.95
CA THR A 159 -22.30 -8.07 21.42
C THR A 159 -22.74 -9.15 20.43
N TYR A 160 -23.96 -9.67 20.62
CA TYR A 160 -24.59 -10.56 19.66
C TYR A 160 -24.87 -9.80 18.36
N ILE A 161 -24.38 -10.38 17.26
CA ILE A 161 -24.65 -9.84 15.92
C ILE A 161 -25.90 -10.45 15.29
N ARG A 162 -26.31 -11.66 15.76
CA ARG A 162 -27.49 -12.37 15.26
C ARG A 162 -28.09 -13.28 16.34
N SER A 163 -29.35 -13.66 16.12
CA SER A 163 -30.07 -14.62 16.97
C SER A 163 -29.63 -16.05 16.72
N PHE A 164 -30.03 -16.94 17.63
CA PHE A 164 -29.82 -18.39 17.62
C PHE A 164 -29.84 -19.06 16.24
N ASN A 165 -28.86 -19.92 15.93
CA ASN A 165 -28.60 -20.55 14.63
C ASN A 165 -28.01 -19.63 13.54
N ALA A 166 -27.39 -18.52 13.90
CA ALA A 166 -26.63 -17.72 12.97
C ALA A 166 -25.33 -18.44 12.54
N PRO A 167 -24.79 -18.13 11.34
CA PRO A 167 -23.49 -18.62 10.92
C PRO A 167 -22.39 -18.04 11.81
N ASP A 168 -21.35 -18.83 12.03
CA ASP A 168 -20.21 -18.48 12.86
C ASP A 168 -19.40 -17.34 12.21
N PRO A 169 -19.09 -16.23 12.90
CA PRO A 169 -18.18 -15.24 12.41
C PRO A 169 -16.75 -15.81 12.38
N ALA A 170 -16.01 -15.52 11.29
CA ALA A 170 -14.67 -16.05 11.08
C ALA A 170 -13.62 -14.92 11.00
N GLY A 171 -13.29 -14.41 9.82
CA GLY A 171 -12.34 -13.32 9.65
C GLY A 171 -12.90 -11.97 10.06
N ILE A 172 -12.04 -11.05 10.50
CA ILE A 172 -12.40 -9.70 10.94
C ILE A 172 -11.33 -8.69 10.53
N THR A 173 -11.74 -7.51 10.06
CA THR A 173 -10.84 -6.41 9.70
C THR A 173 -11.54 -5.06 9.82
N TRP A 174 -10.76 -3.99 9.93
CA TRP A 174 -11.27 -2.63 9.77
C TRP A 174 -11.26 -2.24 8.30
N GLY A 175 -12.39 -1.69 7.84
CA GLY A 175 -12.52 -1.16 6.49
C GLY A 175 -11.98 0.27 6.39
N PRO A 176 -11.65 0.73 5.17
CA PRO A 176 -11.22 2.11 4.92
C PRO A 176 -12.33 3.14 5.19
N ASP A 177 -13.57 2.69 5.37
CA ASP A 177 -14.73 3.50 5.78
C ASP A 177 -14.83 3.70 7.31
N GLY A 178 -13.85 3.20 8.07
CA GLY A 178 -13.85 3.27 9.53
C GLY A 178 -14.88 2.36 10.22
N ASN A 179 -15.44 1.38 9.50
CA ASN A 179 -16.33 0.38 10.05
C ASN A 179 -15.63 -0.98 10.19
N LEU A 180 -16.15 -1.80 11.07
CA LEU A 180 -15.69 -3.17 11.25
C LEU A 180 -16.37 -4.07 10.21
N TRP A 181 -15.59 -4.86 9.48
CA TRP A 181 -16.07 -5.83 8.51
C TRP A 181 -15.66 -7.23 8.91
N PHE A 182 -16.56 -8.20 8.81
CA PHE A 182 -16.30 -9.57 9.18
C PHE A 182 -17.02 -10.55 8.27
N THR A 183 -16.46 -11.76 8.17
CA THR A 183 -17.03 -12.85 7.38
C THR A 183 -17.89 -13.75 8.25
N LEU A 184 -18.91 -14.35 7.64
CA LEU A 184 -19.81 -15.32 8.27
C LEU A 184 -19.67 -16.67 7.57
N PHE A 185 -19.14 -17.67 8.28
CA PHE A 185 -18.91 -19.01 7.75
C PHE A 185 -20.20 -19.84 7.75
N GLY A 186 -20.69 -20.17 6.56
CA GLY A 186 -22.02 -20.72 6.37
C GLY A 186 -22.17 -22.22 6.57
N GLN A 187 -21.98 -22.76 7.78
CA GLN A 187 -22.27 -24.19 8.05
C GLN A 187 -23.75 -24.56 7.87
N TYR A 188 -24.67 -23.64 8.13
CA TYR A 188 -26.13 -23.90 8.12
C TYR A 188 -26.87 -23.17 6.98
N GLY A 189 -26.18 -22.78 5.93
CA GLY A 189 -26.80 -22.29 4.70
C GLY A 189 -26.83 -20.78 4.49
N TYR A 190 -26.32 -19.96 5.41
CA TYR A 190 -26.02 -18.55 5.18
C TYR A 190 -24.50 -18.37 5.08
N ALA A 191 -24.05 -17.65 4.10
CA ALA A 191 -22.68 -17.16 3.98
C ALA A 191 -22.75 -15.70 3.63
N GLY A 192 -21.88 -14.88 4.15
CA GLY A 192 -21.91 -13.45 3.87
C GLY A 192 -20.76 -12.68 4.49
N ILE A 193 -20.78 -11.41 4.22
CA ILE A 193 -19.94 -10.41 4.84
C ILE A 193 -20.86 -9.44 5.54
N ASP A 194 -20.56 -9.09 6.77
CA ASP A 194 -21.29 -8.09 7.51
C ASP A 194 -20.40 -6.92 7.87
N ARG A 195 -21.02 -5.75 8.00
CA ARG A 195 -20.36 -4.51 8.41
C ARG A 195 -21.05 -3.97 9.66
N LEU A 196 -20.25 -3.70 10.69
CA LEU A 196 -20.68 -3.09 11.95
C LEU A 196 -20.09 -1.70 12.09
N THR A 197 -20.95 -0.68 12.23
CA THR A 197 -20.49 0.67 12.51
C THR A 197 -20.05 0.83 13.96
N PRO A 198 -19.20 1.83 14.31
CA PRO A 198 -18.87 2.12 15.71
C PRO A 198 -20.09 2.44 16.61
N SER A 199 -21.21 2.86 16.01
CA SER A 199 -22.47 3.10 16.71
C SER A 199 -23.34 1.84 16.90
N GLY A 200 -22.88 0.67 16.43
CA GLY A 200 -23.58 -0.61 16.56
C GLY A 200 -24.58 -0.91 15.45
N ALA A 201 -24.63 -0.13 14.35
CA ALA A 201 -25.51 -0.43 13.21
C ALA A 201 -24.91 -1.53 12.33
N LEU A 202 -25.68 -2.62 12.12
CA LEU A 202 -25.29 -3.76 11.30
C LEU A 202 -25.80 -3.61 9.87
N SER A 203 -24.95 -3.92 8.89
CA SER A 203 -25.32 -4.08 7.47
C SER A 203 -24.89 -5.46 7.00
N GLU A 204 -25.77 -6.14 6.25
CA GLU A 204 -25.58 -7.51 5.80
C GLU A 204 -25.40 -7.58 4.29
N PHE A 205 -24.39 -8.33 3.83
CA PHE A 205 -24.10 -8.56 2.41
C PHE A 205 -24.06 -10.07 2.16
N PRO A 206 -25.21 -10.69 1.81
CA PRO A 206 -25.30 -12.12 1.62
C PRO A 206 -24.52 -12.57 0.38
N LEU A 207 -23.83 -13.70 0.53
CA LEU A 207 -23.12 -14.41 -0.54
C LEU A 207 -23.84 -15.73 -0.87
N PRO A 208 -23.49 -16.40 -1.99
CA PRO A 208 -24.03 -17.71 -2.32
C PRO A 208 -23.87 -18.70 -1.15
N ARG A 209 -24.89 -19.48 -0.90
CA ARG A 209 -24.87 -20.48 0.20
C ARG A 209 -23.68 -21.43 0.07
N MET A 210 -23.07 -21.77 1.21
CA MET A 210 -21.94 -22.71 1.30
C MET A 210 -20.66 -22.26 0.55
N SER A 211 -20.50 -20.99 0.20
CA SER A 211 -19.26 -20.50 -0.42
C SER A 211 -18.03 -20.66 0.49
N GLY A 212 -18.24 -20.77 1.80
CA GLY A 212 -17.16 -20.99 2.77
C GLY A 212 -16.29 -19.76 2.96
N VAL A 213 -16.92 -18.59 3.17
CA VAL A 213 -16.23 -17.33 3.40
C VAL A 213 -15.39 -17.43 4.66
N TRP A 214 -14.07 -17.15 4.58
CA TRP A 214 -13.17 -17.39 5.71
C TRP A 214 -12.46 -16.13 6.19
N SER A 215 -11.58 -15.55 5.40
CA SER A 215 -10.75 -14.42 5.79
C SER A 215 -11.11 -13.16 4.99
N ILE A 216 -10.84 -11.99 5.55
CA ILE A 216 -11.13 -10.68 4.95
C ILE A 216 -10.03 -9.69 5.31
N THR A 217 -9.67 -8.83 4.38
CA THR A 217 -8.67 -7.76 4.55
C THR A 217 -9.02 -6.52 3.72
N ALA A 218 -8.54 -5.36 4.12
CA ALA A 218 -8.64 -4.15 3.31
C ALA A 218 -7.58 -4.18 2.19
N GLY A 219 -7.98 -3.86 0.97
CA GLY A 219 -7.10 -3.72 -0.18
C GLY A 219 -6.58 -2.31 -0.37
N SER A 220 -5.48 -2.15 -1.10
CA SER A 220 -4.90 -0.86 -1.47
C SER A 220 -5.82 -0.02 -2.39
N ASP A 221 -6.84 -0.65 -2.97
CA ASP A 221 -7.87 -0.02 -3.80
C ASP A 221 -9.05 0.58 -3.01
N GLY A 222 -9.00 0.56 -1.68
CA GLY A 222 -10.07 1.04 -0.81
C GLY A 222 -11.30 0.12 -0.73
N ASN A 223 -11.21 -1.12 -1.23
CA ASN A 223 -12.24 -2.15 -1.11
C ASN A 223 -11.81 -3.22 -0.09
N LEU A 224 -12.76 -4.08 0.31
CA LEU A 224 -12.46 -5.26 1.09
C LEU A 224 -12.26 -6.46 0.15
N TRP A 225 -11.34 -7.35 0.51
CA TRP A 225 -11.03 -8.57 -0.21
C TRP A 225 -11.18 -9.77 0.72
N PHE A 226 -11.78 -10.85 0.26
CA PHE A 226 -12.12 -12.01 1.07
C PHE A 226 -11.91 -13.33 0.32
N THR A 227 -11.83 -14.42 1.06
CA THR A 227 -11.66 -15.77 0.52
C THR A 227 -12.94 -16.58 0.67
N GLU A 228 -13.25 -17.37 -0.36
CA GLU A 228 -14.38 -18.33 -0.42
C GLU A 228 -13.81 -19.74 -0.64
N ALA A 229 -13.48 -20.40 0.48
CA ALA A 229 -12.72 -21.66 0.46
C ALA A 229 -13.43 -22.80 -0.30
N ASN A 230 -14.74 -22.92 -0.13
CA ASN A 230 -15.53 -23.99 -0.76
C ASN A 230 -15.89 -23.68 -2.21
N ALA A 231 -15.94 -22.40 -2.56
CA ALA A 231 -16.24 -21.95 -3.92
C ALA A 231 -14.98 -21.84 -4.81
N ASN A 232 -13.78 -21.99 -4.24
CA ASN A 232 -12.51 -21.74 -4.92
C ASN A 232 -12.47 -20.35 -5.55
N LYS A 233 -12.78 -19.31 -4.75
CA LYS A 233 -12.78 -17.93 -5.20
C LYS A 233 -12.10 -17.00 -4.21
N VAL A 234 -11.58 -15.90 -4.73
CA VAL A 234 -11.29 -14.68 -4.00
C VAL A 234 -12.31 -13.64 -4.42
N GLY A 235 -12.94 -13.00 -3.47
CA GLY A 235 -13.94 -11.96 -3.70
C GLY A 235 -13.41 -10.58 -3.34
N ARG A 236 -13.94 -9.55 -4.01
CA ARG A 236 -13.79 -8.15 -3.66
C ARG A 236 -15.18 -7.55 -3.42
N ILE A 237 -15.35 -6.84 -2.32
CA ILE A 237 -16.58 -6.12 -1.99
C ILE A 237 -16.28 -4.63 -1.82
N THR A 238 -17.08 -3.79 -2.50
CA THR A 238 -17.01 -2.34 -2.33
C THR A 238 -17.65 -1.91 -1.01
N LEU A 239 -17.40 -0.69 -0.56
CA LEU A 239 -18.05 -0.14 0.65
C LEU A 239 -19.57 0.01 0.50
N SER A 240 -20.10 0.00 -0.74
CA SER A 240 -21.55 -0.04 -1.06
C SER A 240 -22.13 -1.45 -1.07
N GLY A 241 -21.31 -2.50 -1.04
CA GLY A 241 -21.74 -3.90 -1.02
C GLY A 241 -21.73 -4.59 -2.39
N ASP A 242 -21.16 -3.96 -3.44
CA ASP A 242 -21.03 -4.60 -4.75
C ASP A 242 -19.90 -5.64 -4.73
N VAL A 243 -20.21 -6.89 -5.06
CA VAL A 243 -19.28 -8.01 -5.03
C VAL A 243 -18.77 -8.35 -6.42
N THR A 244 -17.47 -8.59 -6.52
CA THR A 244 -16.80 -9.14 -7.70
C THR A 244 -15.99 -10.36 -7.27
N GLU A 245 -16.13 -11.48 -7.96
CA GLU A 245 -15.48 -12.75 -7.63
C GLU A 245 -14.49 -13.18 -8.71
N PHE A 246 -13.35 -13.78 -8.28
CA PHE A 246 -12.27 -14.26 -9.12
C PHE A 246 -12.03 -15.75 -8.81
N ASN A 247 -12.03 -16.62 -9.83
CA ASN A 247 -11.75 -18.05 -9.67
C ASN A 247 -10.27 -18.27 -9.40
N VAL A 248 -9.96 -19.16 -8.44
CA VAL A 248 -8.60 -19.58 -8.06
C VAL A 248 -8.50 -21.11 -8.06
N SER A 249 -7.30 -21.68 -7.96
CA SER A 249 -7.11 -23.11 -8.22
C SER A 249 -7.49 -24.03 -7.04
N GLY A 250 -7.54 -23.52 -5.79
CA GLY A 250 -7.90 -24.46 -4.72
C GLY A 250 -8.00 -23.90 -3.30
N GLY A 251 -9.22 -23.92 -2.75
CA GLY A 251 -9.56 -23.75 -1.34
C GLY A 251 -8.89 -22.57 -0.62
N PRO A 252 -9.06 -21.31 -1.05
CA PRO A 252 -8.36 -20.19 -0.44
C PRO A 252 -8.78 -20.02 1.03
N ARG A 253 -7.80 -19.73 1.91
CA ARG A 253 -8.01 -19.56 3.36
C ARG A 253 -7.63 -18.16 3.84
N GLY A 254 -6.36 -17.92 4.19
CA GLY A 254 -5.87 -16.61 4.59
C GLY A 254 -5.76 -15.66 3.41
N ILE A 255 -5.99 -14.37 3.65
CA ILE A 255 -5.73 -13.29 2.69
C ILE A 255 -5.14 -12.08 3.42
N ALA A 256 -4.15 -11.45 2.82
CA ALA A 256 -3.50 -10.25 3.35
C ALA A 256 -3.14 -9.26 2.23
N ALA A 257 -3.13 -7.99 2.55
CA ALA A 257 -2.57 -6.97 1.68
C ALA A 257 -1.03 -7.09 1.68
N GLY A 258 -0.45 -7.15 0.50
CA GLY A 258 1.00 -7.19 0.32
C GLY A 258 1.63 -5.80 0.25
N PRO A 259 2.93 -5.68 0.57
CA PRO A 259 3.66 -4.41 0.46
C PRO A 259 3.89 -3.98 -1.01
N ASP A 260 3.56 -4.86 -1.96
CA ASP A 260 3.56 -4.61 -3.40
C ASP A 260 2.22 -4.08 -3.94
N GLY A 261 1.27 -3.75 -3.03
CA GLY A 261 -0.07 -3.26 -3.38
C GLY A 261 -1.04 -4.33 -3.90
N ASN A 262 -0.62 -5.59 -4.00
CA ASN A 262 -1.47 -6.72 -4.37
C ASN A 262 -2.04 -7.41 -3.13
N LEU A 263 -3.06 -8.25 -3.34
CA LEU A 263 -3.57 -9.16 -2.33
C LEU A 263 -2.86 -10.51 -2.48
N TRP A 264 -2.48 -11.10 -1.36
CA TRP A 264 -1.83 -12.40 -1.28
C TRP A 264 -2.69 -13.35 -0.47
N PHE A 265 -2.86 -14.57 -0.91
CA PHE A 265 -3.73 -15.54 -0.26
C PHE A 265 -3.14 -16.96 -0.31
N THR A 266 -3.51 -17.76 0.67
CA THR A 266 -3.15 -19.17 0.72
C THR A 266 -4.19 -20.02 0.02
N GLU A 267 -3.76 -21.01 -0.76
CA GLU A 267 -4.61 -22.04 -1.39
C GLU A 267 -4.40 -23.37 -0.68
N ASN A 268 -5.19 -23.61 0.37
CA ASN A 268 -5.02 -24.74 1.30
C ASN A 268 -5.06 -26.12 0.61
N THR A 269 -6.01 -26.34 -0.30
CA THR A 269 -6.14 -27.59 -1.05
C THR A 269 -5.34 -27.58 -2.34
N GLY A 270 -4.97 -26.41 -2.85
CA GLY A 270 -4.16 -26.22 -4.04
C GLY A 270 -2.66 -26.35 -3.81
N ASN A 271 -2.20 -26.34 -2.56
CA ASN A 271 -0.78 -26.31 -2.17
C ASN A 271 0.00 -25.16 -2.82
N LYS A 272 -0.63 -23.97 -2.85
CA LYS A 272 -0.09 -22.77 -3.50
C LYS A 272 -0.26 -21.52 -2.65
N ILE A 273 0.47 -20.51 -3.05
CA ILE A 273 0.19 -19.13 -2.65
C ILE A 273 -0.27 -18.37 -3.89
N GLY A 274 -1.42 -17.73 -3.80
CA GLY A 274 -1.95 -16.87 -4.85
C GLY A 274 -1.62 -15.40 -4.60
N ARG A 275 -1.45 -14.65 -5.68
CA ARG A 275 -1.38 -13.20 -5.70
C ARG A 275 -2.40 -12.66 -6.69
N ILE A 276 -3.19 -11.69 -6.29
CA ILE A 276 -4.15 -11.03 -7.16
C ILE A 276 -3.97 -9.51 -7.10
N SER A 277 -3.88 -8.87 -8.26
CA SER A 277 -3.86 -7.41 -8.32
C SER A 277 -5.26 -6.84 -8.01
N THR A 278 -5.34 -5.57 -7.64
CA THR A 278 -6.63 -4.87 -7.44
C THR A 278 -7.48 -4.78 -8.73
N ARG A 279 -6.91 -5.11 -9.89
CA ARG A 279 -7.60 -5.24 -11.18
C ARG A 279 -8.10 -6.65 -11.48
N GLY A 280 -7.69 -7.65 -10.66
CA GLY A 280 -8.05 -9.06 -10.84
C GLY A 280 -7.01 -9.91 -11.58
N ASP A 281 -5.78 -9.38 -11.83
CA ASP A 281 -4.71 -10.17 -12.45
C ASP A 281 -4.18 -11.19 -11.44
N LEU A 282 -4.32 -12.47 -11.75
CA LEU A 282 -3.98 -13.58 -10.87
C LEU A 282 -2.61 -14.18 -11.23
N ALA A 283 -1.83 -14.50 -10.20
CA ALA A 283 -0.64 -15.35 -10.29
C ALA A 283 -0.62 -16.34 -9.13
N GLU A 284 -0.18 -17.57 -9.37
CA GLU A 284 -0.12 -18.64 -8.39
C GLU A 284 1.29 -19.24 -8.32
N PHE A 285 1.75 -19.56 -7.11
CA PHE A 285 3.10 -20.04 -6.83
C PHE A 285 3.03 -21.35 -6.06
N GLU A 286 3.59 -22.42 -6.64
CA GLU A 286 3.64 -23.74 -6.01
C GLU A 286 4.51 -23.72 -4.76
N ILE A 287 4.00 -24.31 -3.66
CA ILE A 287 4.79 -24.53 -2.45
C ILE A 287 5.63 -25.78 -2.65
N PRO A 288 6.98 -25.74 -2.38
CA PRO A 288 7.86 -26.88 -2.64
C PRO A 288 7.49 -28.16 -1.89
N THR A 289 7.11 -28.05 -0.60
CA THR A 289 6.65 -29.21 0.18
C THR A 289 5.22 -29.59 -0.22
N PRO A 290 5.00 -30.82 -0.71
CA PRO A 290 3.65 -31.28 -1.08
C PRO A 290 2.76 -31.41 0.17
N ASP A 291 1.44 -31.25 -0.03
CA ASP A 291 0.42 -31.35 1.02
C ASP A 291 0.68 -30.44 2.22
N SER A 292 1.35 -29.31 2.02
CA SER A 292 1.72 -28.38 3.08
C SER A 292 0.51 -27.72 3.73
N ARG A 293 -0.64 -27.68 3.05
CA ARG A 293 -1.91 -27.10 3.52
C ARG A 293 -1.71 -25.69 4.10
N PRO A 294 -1.29 -24.73 3.28
CA PRO A 294 -1.04 -23.36 3.76
C PRO A 294 -2.33 -22.77 4.34
N TRP A 295 -2.19 -21.99 5.43
CA TRP A 295 -3.35 -21.50 6.18
C TRP A 295 -3.34 -19.99 6.36
N GLY A 296 -2.58 -19.47 7.34
CA GLY A 296 -2.43 -18.04 7.61
C GLY A 296 -1.41 -17.38 6.69
N ILE A 297 -1.58 -16.09 6.43
CA ILE A 297 -0.69 -15.29 5.59
C ILE A 297 -0.64 -13.85 6.09
N SER A 298 0.54 -13.24 6.04
CA SER A 298 0.75 -11.86 6.48
C SER A 298 1.92 -11.22 5.76
N ALA A 299 1.87 -9.91 5.60
CA ALA A 299 3.05 -9.13 5.24
C ALA A 299 4.01 -9.01 6.43
N GLY A 300 5.29 -9.25 6.20
CA GLY A 300 6.34 -9.06 7.19
C GLY A 300 6.92 -7.64 7.16
N ALA A 301 7.45 -7.19 8.30
CA ALA A 301 8.19 -5.93 8.38
C ALA A 301 9.45 -5.91 7.49
N ASP A 302 9.95 -7.10 7.08
CA ASP A 302 11.02 -7.27 6.10
C ASP A 302 10.54 -7.03 4.65
N GLY A 303 9.24 -6.73 4.46
CA GLY A 303 8.59 -6.49 3.17
C GLY A 303 8.42 -7.75 2.31
N ASN A 304 8.48 -8.93 2.89
CA ASN A 304 8.16 -10.20 2.27
C ASN A 304 6.77 -10.70 2.70
N ILE A 305 6.27 -11.72 2.03
CA ILE A 305 5.03 -12.39 2.43
C ILE A 305 5.39 -13.65 3.21
N TRP A 306 4.80 -13.81 4.38
CA TRP A 306 4.97 -14.94 5.25
C TRP A 306 3.67 -15.73 5.37
N PHE A 307 3.75 -17.05 5.40
CA PHE A 307 2.59 -17.91 5.51
C PHE A 307 2.88 -19.15 6.35
N THR A 308 1.85 -19.73 6.91
CA THR A 308 1.94 -20.97 7.68
C THR A 308 1.60 -22.17 6.83
N GLU A 309 2.28 -23.28 7.07
CA GLU A 309 2.07 -24.58 6.45
C GLU A 309 1.61 -25.60 7.49
N LEU A 310 0.31 -25.59 7.75
CA LEU A 310 -0.31 -26.38 8.83
C LEU A 310 -0.08 -27.87 8.69
N GLY A 311 -0.08 -28.38 7.44
CA GLY A 311 0.13 -29.81 7.15
C GLY A 311 1.59 -30.23 7.25
N ALA A 312 2.51 -29.38 6.83
CA ALA A 312 3.95 -29.65 6.80
C ALA A 312 4.68 -29.30 8.10
N ASN A 313 4.04 -28.61 9.03
CA ASN A 313 4.65 -28.07 10.24
C ASN A 313 5.80 -27.11 9.95
N GLN A 314 5.57 -26.18 9.03
CA GLN A 314 6.55 -25.21 8.53
C GLN A 314 5.94 -23.80 8.50
N VAL A 315 6.82 -22.80 8.40
CA VAL A 315 6.46 -21.45 8.00
C VAL A 315 7.18 -21.12 6.72
N GLY A 316 6.44 -20.70 5.70
CA GLY A 316 6.98 -20.32 4.42
C GLY A 316 7.16 -18.80 4.32
N ARG A 317 8.14 -18.38 3.53
CA ARG A 317 8.38 -16.99 3.15
C ARG A 317 8.50 -16.89 1.64
N ILE A 318 7.66 -16.08 1.03
CA ILE A 318 7.88 -15.61 -0.34
C ILE A 318 8.72 -14.36 -0.26
N THR A 319 9.94 -14.47 -0.74
CA THR A 319 10.72 -13.27 -1.02
C THR A 319 10.05 -12.62 -2.22
N LEU A 320 9.40 -11.50 -1.95
CA LEU A 320 8.92 -10.68 -3.04
C LEU A 320 10.17 -10.28 -3.80
N ASP A 321 10.22 -10.71 -5.08
CA ASP A 321 11.14 -10.05 -5.96
C ASP A 321 10.81 -8.56 -5.80
N ARG A 322 11.59 -7.94 -4.96
CA ARG A 322 11.96 -6.57 -5.10
C ARG A 322 13.01 -6.56 -6.24
N SER A 323 12.63 -7.11 -7.37
CA SER A 323 12.90 -6.47 -8.65
C SER A 323 12.47 -5.06 -8.37
N PRO A 324 13.40 -4.14 -7.99
CA PRO A 324 13.07 -2.98 -7.17
C PRO A 324 11.86 -2.37 -7.83
N ALA A 325 10.71 -2.39 -7.10
CA ALA A 325 9.40 -2.03 -7.64
C ALA A 325 9.69 -0.81 -8.43
N LEU A 326 9.68 -0.96 -9.74
CA LEU A 326 10.49 -0.24 -10.72
C LEU A 326 11.03 1.00 -10.05
N GLU A 327 12.27 0.96 -9.52
CA GLU A 327 12.73 1.85 -8.45
C GLU A 327 12.44 3.27 -8.92
N MET A 328 11.23 3.73 -8.58
CA MET A 328 10.73 5.01 -9.06
C MET A 328 11.47 6.10 -8.28
N ARG A 329 12.12 6.96 -9.00
CA ARG A 329 12.69 8.19 -8.45
C ARG A 329 11.82 9.35 -8.87
N ILE A 330 11.41 10.15 -7.92
CA ILE A 330 10.48 11.26 -8.11
C ILE A 330 11.25 12.57 -8.09
N LEU A 331 11.09 13.35 -9.12
CA LEU A 331 11.53 14.74 -9.22
C LEU A 331 10.32 15.62 -8.93
N PRO A 332 10.21 16.19 -7.73
CA PRO A 332 9.02 16.96 -7.35
C PRO A 332 8.82 18.21 -8.21
N VAL A 333 9.87 18.78 -8.75
CA VAL A 333 9.80 20.00 -9.57
C VAL A 333 10.62 19.84 -10.84
N VAL A 334 9.98 19.91 -11.98
CA VAL A 334 10.64 20.06 -13.28
C VAL A 334 9.95 21.17 -14.07
N GLY A 335 10.71 21.95 -14.86
CA GLY A 335 10.14 23.05 -15.61
C GLY A 335 10.93 23.39 -16.86
N SER A 336 10.22 23.80 -17.90
CA SER A 336 10.72 24.49 -19.07
C SER A 336 9.68 25.54 -19.45
N THR A 337 9.83 26.76 -18.89
CA THR A 337 8.80 27.79 -18.95
C THR A 337 9.39 29.20 -18.78
N PRO A 338 8.80 30.21 -19.44
CA PRO A 338 9.15 31.60 -19.18
C PRO A 338 8.92 31.98 -17.71
N GLY A 339 9.90 32.65 -17.13
CA GLY A 339 9.80 33.30 -15.82
C GLY A 339 9.49 34.80 -15.96
N ALA A 340 9.45 35.51 -14.82
CA ALA A 340 9.33 36.95 -14.78
C ALA A 340 10.64 37.63 -15.29
N ASN A 341 10.55 38.88 -15.72
CA ASN A 341 11.69 39.73 -16.11
C ASN A 341 12.57 39.16 -17.25
N GLY A 342 11.97 38.39 -18.18
CA GLY A 342 12.69 37.83 -19.31
C GLY A 342 13.54 36.60 -19.00
N THR A 343 13.38 36.01 -17.82
CA THR A 343 14.04 34.78 -17.43
C THR A 343 13.35 33.56 -18.06
N PHE A 344 14.07 32.44 -18.15
CA PHE A 344 13.50 31.17 -18.62
C PHE A 344 14.00 30.02 -17.74
N PHE A 345 13.08 29.34 -17.07
CA PHE A 345 13.40 28.18 -16.26
C PHE A 345 13.59 26.94 -17.13
N ARG A 346 14.62 26.16 -16.84
CA ARG A 346 14.96 24.91 -17.51
C ARG A 346 15.26 23.81 -16.47
N THR A 347 15.07 22.57 -16.88
CA THR A 347 15.49 21.40 -16.12
C THR A 347 16.48 20.58 -16.92
N SER A 348 17.76 20.59 -16.53
CA SER A 348 18.73 19.64 -17.06
C SER A 348 18.77 18.37 -16.19
N ALA A 349 18.96 17.22 -16.83
CA ALA A 349 19.06 15.94 -16.14
C ALA A 349 20.23 15.12 -16.69
N GLN A 350 20.94 14.44 -15.79
CA GLN A 350 21.93 13.41 -16.11
C GLN A 350 21.51 12.14 -15.40
N ILE A 351 21.42 11.04 -16.15
CA ILE A 351 21.15 9.71 -15.61
C ILE A 351 22.32 8.81 -15.93
N HIS A 352 22.80 8.07 -14.92
CA HIS A 352 23.99 7.22 -15.01
C HIS A 352 23.67 5.81 -14.54
N ASN A 353 24.09 4.82 -15.33
CA ASN A 353 24.05 3.42 -14.92
C ASN A 353 25.31 3.04 -14.15
N SER A 354 25.25 3.01 -12.84
CA SER A 354 26.36 2.60 -11.96
C SER A 354 26.47 1.07 -11.78
N SER A 355 25.55 0.30 -12.36
CA SER A 355 25.56 -1.16 -12.26
C SER A 355 26.46 -1.81 -13.31
N SER A 356 26.77 -3.10 -13.12
CA SER A 356 27.56 -3.90 -14.06
C SER A 356 26.73 -4.49 -15.22
N ALA A 357 25.39 -4.28 -15.24
CA ALA A 357 24.47 -4.78 -16.26
C ALA A 357 23.71 -3.61 -16.94
N PRO A 358 23.22 -3.78 -18.15
CA PRO A 358 22.38 -2.77 -18.80
C PRO A 358 21.10 -2.48 -18.00
N ILE A 359 20.67 -1.23 -18.00
CA ILE A 359 19.41 -0.79 -17.40
C ILE A 359 18.54 -0.11 -18.47
N ALA A 360 17.22 -0.17 -18.28
CA ALA A 360 16.27 0.55 -19.14
C ALA A 360 15.10 1.06 -18.31
N GLY A 361 14.47 2.12 -18.81
CA GLY A 361 13.32 2.71 -18.15
C GLY A 361 12.70 3.85 -18.94
N ARG A 362 11.91 4.66 -18.25
CA ARG A 362 11.31 5.87 -18.82
C ARG A 362 11.26 6.98 -17.79
N ILE A 363 11.28 8.21 -18.25
CA ILE A 363 11.03 9.40 -17.46
C ILE A 363 9.64 9.89 -17.85
N VAL A 364 8.70 9.92 -16.90
CA VAL A 364 7.29 10.29 -17.11
C VAL A 364 7.06 11.69 -16.56
N PHE A 365 6.50 12.60 -17.37
CA PHE A 365 6.20 13.96 -16.94
C PHE A 365 4.74 14.12 -16.55
N HIS A 366 4.50 14.64 -15.36
CA HIS A 366 3.18 14.97 -14.81
C HIS A 366 3.01 16.48 -14.76
N ALA A 367 2.17 17.01 -15.65
CA ALA A 367 1.97 18.46 -15.74
C ALA A 367 1.23 19.00 -14.50
N SER A 368 1.59 20.17 -14.03
CA SER A 368 0.92 20.83 -12.90
C SER A 368 -0.52 21.16 -13.20
N GLY A 369 -1.43 20.86 -12.25
CA GLY A 369 -2.87 21.10 -12.35
C GLY A 369 -3.63 20.09 -13.21
N VAL A 370 -3.01 18.98 -13.57
CA VAL A 370 -3.63 17.88 -14.31
C VAL A 370 -3.34 16.57 -13.60
N SER A 371 -4.38 15.80 -13.26
CA SER A 371 -4.18 14.47 -12.68
C SER A 371 -3.46 13.57 -13.67
N GLY A 372 -2.36 12.94 -13.21
CA GLY A 372 -1.54 12.06 -14.01
C GLY A 372 -2.23 10.75 -14.37
N GLY A 373 -1.70 10.07 -15.38
CA GLY A 373 -2.24 8.80 -15.85
C GLY A 373 -1.34 8.10 -16.87
N ASN A 374 -1.81 6.96 -17.37
CA ASN A 374 -1.08 6.12 -18.33
C ASN A 374 -0.75 6.81 -19.67
N SER A 375 -1.38 7.95 -19.97
CA SER A 375 -1.17 8.76 -21.17
C SER A 375 -0.17 9.89 -20.98
N ASP A 376 0.44 10.02 -19.79
CA ASP A 376 1.42 11.06 -19.51
C ASP A 376 2.64 10.92 -20.42
N PRO A 377 3.22 12.03 -20.87
CA PRO A 377 4.37 12.00 -21.76
C PRO A 377 5.56 11.29 -21.11
N ALA A 378 6.21 10.42 -21.86
CA ALA A 378 7.35 9.66 -21.38
C ALA A 378 8.54 9.70 -22.34
N LEU A 379 9.74 9.78 -21.78
CA LEU A 379 11.00 9.71 -22.50
C LEU A 379 11.72 8.41 -22.08
N PHE A 380 11.90 7.50 -23.03
CA PHE A 380 12.53 6.21 -22.76
C PHE A 380 14.06 6.34 -22.74
N TYR A 381 14.70 5.59 -21.82
CA TYR A 381 16.15 5.47 -21.76
C TYR A 381 16.58 4.00 -21.74
N SER A 382 17.78 3.75 -22.30
CA SER A 382 18.47 2.46 -22.21
C SER A 382 19.97 2.73 -22.10
N LEU A 383 20.58 2.30 -21.01
CA LEU A 383 21.96 2.60 -20.66
C LEU A 383 22.75 1.31 -20.47
N ALA A 384 23.85 1.17 -21.21
CA ALA A 384 24.82 0.12 -20.94
C ALA A 384 25.51 0.35 -19.56
N ALA A 385 26.18 -0.67 -19.03
CA ALA A 385 26.96 -0.55 -17.80
C ALA A 385 27.94 0.64 -17.87
N GLY A 386 27.92 1.51 -16.87
CA GLY A 386 28.79 2.70 -16.79
C GLY A 386 28.39 3.86 -17.73
N GLN A 387 27.33 3.73 -18.50
CA GLN A 387 26.89 4.78 -19.44
C GLN A 387 26.15 5.90 -18.70
N THR A 388 26.37 7.15 -19.18
CA THR A 388 25.64 8.35 -18.78
C THR A 388 24.88 8.92 -19.95
N GLN A 389 23.63 9.32 -19.71
CA GLN A 389 22.83 10.09 -20.67
C GLN A 389 22.50 11.45 -20.08
N THR A 390 22.63 12.50 -20.89
CA THR A 390 22.41 13.88 -20.47
C THR A 390 21.29 14.52 -21.30
N TYR A 391 20.39 15.21 -20.61
CA TYR A 391 19.35 16.05 -21.20
C TYR A 391 19.62 17.50 -20.78
N ALA A 392 19.92 18.35 -21.75
CA ALA A 392 20.21 19.78 -21.52
C ALA A 392 18.96 20.54 -21.05
N ASP A 393 17.77 20.12 -21.54
CA ASP A 393 16.46 20.54 -21.07
C ASP A 393 15.51 19.35 -21.21
N LEU A 394 15.02 18.86 -20.08
CA LEU A 394 14.29 17.60 -20.01
C LEU A 394 12.93 17.65 -20.71
N LEU A 395 12.15 18.74 -20.51
CA LEU A 395 10.79 18.83 -21.04
C LEU A 395 10.75 18.98 -22.57
N PRO A 396 11.56 19.85 -23.21
CA PRO A 396 11.67 19.88 -24.66
C PRO A 396 12.13 18.54 -25.27
N ALA A 397 12.98 17.77 -24.57
CA ALA A 397 13.36 16.44 -25.03
C ALA A 397 12.16 15.47 -25.10
N MET A 398 11.08 15.75 -24.33
CA MET A 398 9.79 15.06 -24.37
C MET A 398 8.78 15.73 -25.33
N GLY A 399 9.14 16.80 -26.00
CA GLY A 399 8.21 17.64 -26.78
C GLY A 399 7.23 18.42 -25.90
N ARG A 400 7.62 18.79 -24.67
CA ARG A 400 6.78 19.45 -23.67
C ARG A 400 7.39 20.76 -23.17
N SER A 401 6.55 21.54 -22.49
CA SER A 401 6.91 22.77 -21.77
C SER A 401 5.99 22.91 -20.55
N GLY A 402 6.26 23.88 -19.69
CA GLY A 402 5.48 24.15 -18.51
C GLY A 402 6.20 23.77 -17.22
N VAL A 403 5.46 23.58 -16.16
CA VAL A 403 5.93 23.14 -14.83
C VAL A 403 5.20 21.86 -14.43
N GLY A 404 5.87 20.97 -13.73
CA GLY A 404 5.29 19.71 -13.25
C GLY A 404 6.25 18.95 -12.35
N SER A 405 6.00 17.68 -12.21
CA SER A 405 6.92 16.70 -11.62
C SER A 405 7.33 15.68 -12.68
N ALA A 406 8.38 14.90 -12.40
CA ALA A 406 8.73 13.78 -13.26
C ALA A 406 9.10 12.55 -12.45
N ASP A 407 8.69 11.38 -12.93
CA ASP A 407 9.02 10.08 -12.35
C ASP A 407 10.04 9.38 -13.24
N ILE A 408 11.18 8.95 -12.68
CA ILE A 408 12.16 8.11 -13.35
C ILE A 408 11.82 6.66 -13.00
N GLU A 409 11.17 5.98 -13.92
CA GLU A 409 10.74 4.60 -13.78
C GLU A 409 11.76 3.65 -14.40
N VAL A 410 12.03 2.53 -13.72
CA VAL A 410 12.92 1.48 -14.22
C VAL A 410 12.06 0.36 -14.81
N THR A 411 12.32 -0.04 -16.03
CA THR A 411 11.66 -1.20 -16.66
C THR A 411 12.55 -2.45 -16.71
N SER A 412 13.86 -2.27 -16.52
CA SER A 412 14.82 -3.38 -16.48
C SER A 412 16.11 -2.95 -15.76
N GLY A 413 16.64 -3.80 -14.89
CA GLY A 413 17.84 -3.56 -14.11
C GLY A 413 17.58 -2.72 -12.85
N SER A 414 18.60 -2.03 -12.34
CA SER A 414 18.53 -1.13 -11.19
C SER A 414 18.19 0.29 -11.57
N ALA A 415 17.78 1.12 -10.60
CA ALA A 415 17.56 2.54 -10.83
C ALA A 415 18.88 3.25 -11.22
N PRO A 416 18.83 4.18 -12.18
CA PRO A 416 19.99 5.01 -12.47
C PRO A 416 20.29 5.95 -11.30
N VAL A 417 21.55 6.31 -11.15
CA VAL A 417 21.91 7.51 -10.40
C VAL A 417 21.50 8.70 -11.26
N ALA A 418 20.73 9.60 -10.69
CA ALA A 418 20.29 10.79 -11.40
C ALA A 418 20.72 12.06 -10.68
N MET A 419 21.17 13.04 -11.44
CA MET A 419 21.45 14.41 -11.02
C MET A 419 20.59 15.34 -11.85
N VAL A 420 19.79 16.15 -11.19
CA VAL A 420 18.87 17.07 -11.87
C VAL A 420 19.11 18.47 -11.35
N ARG A 421 19.10 19.45 -12.26
CA ARG A 421 19.26 20.86 -11.95
C ARG A 421 18.11 21.65 -12.57
N VAL A 422 17.35 22.33 -11.73
CA VAL A 422 16.38 23.34 -12.15
C VAL A 422 17.06 24.71 -12.05
N PHE A 423 17.09 25.46 -13.14
CA PHE A 423 17.84 26.71 -13.21
C PHE A 423 17.14 27.77 -14.06
N ASN A 424 17.43 29.01 -13.74
CA ASN A 424 17.11 30.16 -14.58
C ASN A 424 18.21 30.38 -15.61
N ASP A 425 17.86 30.27 -16.88
CA ASP A 425 18.76 30.57 -18.00
C ASP A 425 18.61 32.03 -18.38
N ALA A 426 19.51 32.88 -17.88
CA ALA A 426 19.57 34.27 -18.21
C ALA A 426 20.49 34.57 -19.41
N GLY A 427 20.83 33.57 -20.23
CA GLY A 427 21.68 33.68 -21.40
C GLY A 427 23.10 34.16 -21.07
N ALA A 428 23.53 35.28 -21.62
CA ALA A 428 24.86 35.83 -21.41
C ALA A 428 25.13 36.29 -19.96
N SER A 429 24.11 36.51 -19.15
CA SER A 429 24.20 36.89 -17.73
C SER A 429 24.45 35.70 -16.80
N GLY A 430 24.52 34.48 -17.33
CA GLY A 430 24.79 33.26 -16.57
C GLY A 430 23.53 32.47 -16.20
N THR A 431 23.72 31.44 -15.41
CA THR A 431 22.63 30.56 -14.93
C THR A 431 22.71 30.43 -13.43
N THR A 432 21.56 30.57 -12.78
CA THR A 432 21.39 30.36 -11.34
C THR A 432 20.30 29.31 -11.11
N GLY A 433 20.40 28.52 -10.06
CA GLY A 433 19.42 27.47 -9.81
C GLY A 433 19.82 26.56 -8.65
N PHE A 434 19.05 25.49 -8.48
CA PHE A 434 19.31 24.47 -7.46
C PHE A 434 19.48 23.09 -8.11
N THR A 435 20.22 22.22 -7.43
CA THR A 435 20.31 20.81 -7.76
C THR A 435 19.28 20.06 -6.94
N GLU A 436 18.53 19.19 -7.58
CA GLU A 436 17.53 18.34 -6.98
C GLU A 436 18.00 16.89 -7.02
N GLU A 437 17.92 16.21 -5.88
CA GLU A 437 18.13 14.77 -5.81
C GLU A 437 16.76 14.08 -5.95
N PRO A 438 16.64 13.09 -6.84
CA PRO A 438 15.40 12.36 -6.97
C PRO A 438 15.03 11.64 -5.68
N MET A 439 13.79 11.83 -5.23
CA MET A 439 13.26 11.22 -4.02
C MET A 439 12.77 9.79 -4.29
N ARG A 440 12.81 8.96 -3.27
CA ARG A 440 12.13 7.65 -3.29
C ARG A 440 10.66 7.83 -2.91
N SER A 441 9.79 6.95 -3.39
CA SER A 441 8.39 6.94 -2.96
C SER A 441 8.24 6.73 -1.45
N GLU A 442 9.14 5.98 -0.82
CA GLU A 442 9.18 5.74 0.63
C GLU A 442 9.56 6.98 1.47
N ASP A 443 10.16 7.99 0.85
CA ASP A 443 10.50 9.27 1.50
C ASP A 443 9.32 10.25 1.54
N ALA A 444 8.21 9.94 0.86
CA ALA A 444 7.00 10.75 0.88
C ALA A 444 6.38 10.80 2.29
N LEU A 445 5.69 11.90 2.58
CA LEU A 445 4.92 12.03 3.81
C LEU A 445 3.66 11.17 3.72
N GLY A 446 3.44 10.32 4.70
CA GLY A 446 2.23 9.54 4.93
C GLY A 446 1.53 9.97 6.22
N PRO A 447 0.44 9.27 6.62
CA PRO A 447 -0.38 9.65 7.78
C PRO A 447 0.38 9.74 9.11
N ASP A 448 1.45 8.97 9.26
CA ASP A 448 2.25 8.92 10.49
C ASP A 448 3.41 9.93 10.52
N ARG A 449 3.57 10.72 9.47
CA ARG A 449 4.70 11.64 9.30
C ARG A 449 4.22 13.08 9.16
N LYS A 450 4.86 14.00 9.89
CA LYS A 450 4.64 15.44 9.76
C LYS A 450 5.85 16.08 9.09
N GLY A 451 5.60 16.91 8.10
CA GLY A 451 6.63 17.68 7.42
C GLY A 451 6.55 19.17 7.78
N VAL A 452 7.63 19.90 7.56
CA VAL A 452 7.68 21.35 7.81
C VAL A 452 8.31 22.06 6.61
N LEU A 453 7.68 23.15 6.17
CA LEU A 453 8.23 24.13 5.26
C LEU A 453 8.47 25.45 5.99
N LEU A 454 9.59 26.10 5.73
CA LEU A 454 9.92 27.40 6.31
C LEU A 454 9.49 28.52 5.36
N ILE A 455 8.77 29.51 5.88
CA ILE A 455 8.37 30.69 5.12
C ILE A 455 9.55 31.68 5.11
N PRO A 456 9.93 32.24 3.93
CA PRO A 456 10.98 33.24 3.86
C PRO A 456 10.79 34.40 4.85
N SER A 457 11.89 34.90 5.40
CA SER A 457 11.86 36.02 6.33
C SER A 457 11.54 37.37 5.66
N ASP A 458 11.67 37.46 4.34
CA ASP A 458 11.34 38.64 3.53
C ASP A 458 10.48 38.24 2.34
N LEU A 459 9.17 38.41 2.42
CA LEU A 459 8.22 38.14 1.36
C LEU A 459 8.10 39.28 0.32
N THR A 460 8.81 40.39 0.52
CA THR A 460 8.91 41.44 -0.51
C THR A 460 10.05 41.16 -1.48
N ALA A 461 11.15 40.61 -0.98
CA ALA A 461 12.30 40.20 -1.78
C ALA A 461 12.08 38.84 -2.47
N PHE A 462 11.28 37.94 -1.88
CA PHE A 462 11.11 36.56 -2.36
C PHE A 462 9.65 36.19 -2.58
N ARG A 463 9.37 35.56 -3.72
CA ARG A 463 8.11 34.83 -3.94
C ARG A 463 8.24 33.44 -3.35
N PHE A 464 7.23 33.03 -2.59
CA PHE A 464 7.15 31.70 -2.02
C PHE A 464 5.98 30.94 -2.62
N ASN A 465 6.26 29.79 -3.24
CA ASN A 465 5.28 28.87 -3.80
C ASN A 465 5.28 27.59 -2.96
N ILE A 466 4.14 26.93 -2.87
CA ILE A 466 4.03 25.60 -2.30
C ILE A 466 3.58 24.64 -3.40
N GLY A 467 4.19 23.49 -3.45
CA GLY A 467 3.78 22.43 -4.35
C GLY A 467 3.60 21.11 -3.64
N VAL A 468 2.76 20.28 -4.24
CA VAL A 468 2.48 18.92 -3.81
C VAL A 468 2.53 17.97 -4.99
N ARG A 469 3.14 16.81 -4.81
CA ARG A 469 3.08 15.65 -5.70
C ARG A 469 2.50 14.49 -4.92
N THR A 470 1.26 14.10 -5.22
CA THR A 470 0.63 12.91 -4.64
C THR A 470 1.07 11.65 -5.37
N LEU A 471 1.16 10.53 -4.66
CA LEU A 471 1.55 9.26 -5.24
C LEU A 471 0.34 8.48 -5.78
N GLU A 472 0.34 7.18 -5.65
CA GLU A 472 -0.65 6.29 -6.27
C GLU A 472 -2.09 6.45 -5.73
N ALA A 473 -2.25 7.03 -4.54
CA ALA A 473 -3.56 7.21 -3.89
C ALA A 473 -3.94 8.69 -3.77
N ALA A 474 -5.24 8.96 -3.78
CA ALA A 474 -5.75 10.27 -3.40
C ALA A 474 -5.29 10.63 -1.98
N THR A 475 -4.87 11.87 -1.80
CA THR A 475 -4.24 12.31 -0.55
C THR A 475 -5.00 13.47 0.06
N SER A 476 -5.34 13.35 1.34
CA SER A 476 -5.82 14.46 2.17
C SER A 476 -4.80 14.85 3.21
N MET A 477 -4.73 16.13 3.52
CA MET A 477 -3.76 16.68 4.45
C MET A 477 -4.24 17.94 5.13
N THR A 478 -3.71 18.20 6.32
CA THR A 478 -3.94 19.42 7.08
C THR A 478 -2.65 20.24 7.17
N LEU A 479 -2.71 21.49 6.68
CA LEU A 479 -1.61 22.43 6.71
C LEU A 479 -1.83 23.44 7.84
N THR A 480 -0.87 23.55 8.76
CA THR A 480 -0.93 24.50 9.86
C THR A 480 0.13 25.58 9.69
N VAL A 481 -0.31 26.80 9.46
CA VAL A 481 0.57 27.99 9.33
C VAL A 481 0.86 28.55 10.72
N ARG A 482 2.14 28.77 11.01
CA ARG A 482 2.60 29.36 12.28
C ARG A 482 3.47 30.57 12.01
N ASN A 483 3.37 31.57 12.89
CA ASN A 483 4.29 32.71 12.85
C ASN A 483 5.66 32.35 13.46
N ALA A 484 6.60 33.29 13.42
CA ALA A 484 7.95 33.11 13.96
C ALA A 484 7.99 32.82 15.47
N SER A 485 6.95 33.15 16.23
CA SER A 485 6.83 32.78 17.65
C SER A 485 6.18 31.41 17.88
N GLY A 486 5.79 30.71 16.81
CA GLY A 486 5.15 29.38 16.88
C GLY A 486 3.63 29.42 17.04
N ALA A 487 3.00 30.59 17.14
CA ALA A 487 1.55 30.72 17.26
C ALA A 487 0.87 30.33 15.92
N ILE A 488 -0.24 29.61 16.00
CA ILE A 488 -1.03 29.20 14.82
C ILE A 488 -1.73 30.44 14.24
N VAL A 489 -1.53 30.68 12.95
CA VAL A 489 -2.15 31.76 12.18
C VAL A 489 -3.35 31.23 11.38
N ALA A 490 -3.20 30.03 10.81
CA ALA A 490 -4.25 29.37 10.04
C ALA A 490 -4.08 27.84 10.05
N THR A 491 -5.19 27.14 9.83
CA THR A 491 -5.22 25.69 9.56
C THR A 491 -6.07 25.45 8.33
N VAL A 492 -5.50 24.81 7.31
CA VAL A 492 -6.11 24.67 5.99
C VAL A 492 -6.12 23.18 5.62
N PRO A 493 -7.29 22.55 5.52
CA PRO A 493 -7.40 21.19 4.98
C PRO A 493 -7.31 21.22 3.45
N ARG A 494 -6.61 20.25 2.85
CA ARG A 494 -6.50 20.12 1.40
C ARG A 494 -6.65 18.65 0.99
N SER A 495 -7.20 18.43 -0.20
CA SER A 495 -7.31 17.10 -0.81
C SER A 495 -6.92 17.16 -2.27
N PHE A 496 -6.22 16.13 -2.73
CA PHE A 496 -5.69 16.03 -4.09
C PHE A 496 -5.98 14.63 -4.65
N PRO A 497 -6.27 14.50 -5.95
CA PRO A 497 -6.35 13.19 -6.61
C PRO A 497 -5.06 12.38 -6.49
N ALA A 498 -5.12 11.11 -6.89
CA ALA A 498 -3.93 10.30 -7.08
C ALA A 498 -3.10 10.81 -8.27
N VAL A 499 -1.78 10.65 -8.19
CA VAL A 499 -0.83 11.04 -9.25
C VAL A 499 -1.04 12.49 -9.71
N ASP A 500 -1.27 13.38 -8.76
CA ASP A 500 -1.50 14.80 -9.03
C ASP A 500 -0.26 15.63 -8.69
N HIS A 501 -0.03 16.68 -9.46
CA HIS A 501 0.98 17.69 -9.18
C HIS A 501 0.35 19.08 -9.22
N VAL A 502 0.44 19.80 -8.12
CA VAL A 502 -0.02 21.17 -8.00
C VAL A 502 1.10 22.05 -7.45
N GLN A 503 1.38 23.17 -8.13
CA GLN A 503 2.26 24.22 -7.61
C GLN A 503 1.56 25.57 -7.77
N GLN A 504 1.41 26.29 -6.68
CA GLN A 504 0.72 27.59 -6.62
C GLN A 504 1.49 28.58 -5.74
N GLY A 505 1.21 29.87 -5.86
CA GLY A 505 1.64 30.84 -4.85
C GLY A 505 1.18 30.41 -3.45
N ALA A 506 2.05 30.53 -2.46
CA ALA A 506 1.76 29.94 -1.15
C ALA A 506 0.47 30.49 -0.50
N SER A 507 0.11 31.76 -0.71
CA SER A 507 -1.18 32.29 -0.25
C SER A 507 -2.36 31.63 -0.95
N GLU A 508 -2.29 31.40 -2.25
CA GLU A 508 -3.33 30.70 -3.02
C GLU A 508 -3.42 29.23 -2.61
N PHE A 509 -2.29 28.55 -2.46
CA PHE A 509 -2.22 27.16 -2.00
C PHE A 509 -2.83 26.99 -0.61
N LEU A 510 -2.73 28.01 0.25
CA LEU A 510 -3.28 28.05 1.60
C LEU A 510 -4.63 28.78 1.68
N GLU A 511 -5.39 28.81 0.57
CA GLU A 511 -6.76 29.35 0.50
C GLU A 511 -6.90 30.81 0.99
N GLY A 512 -5.90 31.64 0.69
CA GLY A 512 -5.88 33.04 1.10
C GLY A 512 -5.36 33.30 2.51
N ALA A 513 -4.83 32.30 3.20
CA ALA A 513 -4.23 32.49 4.52
C ALA A 513 -3.06 33.47 4.47
N THR A 514 -2.96 34.32 5.48
CA THR A 514 -1.83 35.24 5.64
C THR A 514 -0.55 34.47 5.90
N LEU A 515 0.49 34.75 5.12
CA LEU A 515 1.82 34.18 5.29
C LEU A 515 2.65 35.05 6.23
N PRO A 516 2.98 34.59 7.44
CA PRO A 516 3.86 35.33 8.33
C PRO A 516 5.31 35.17 7.92
N ALA A 517 6.02 36.27 7.63
CA ALA A 517 7.44 36.25 7.31
C ALA A 517 8.25 35.57 8.44
N GLY A 518 9.17 34.65 8.06
CA GLY A 518 9.96 33.87 9.00
C GLY A 518 9.16 32.81 9.80
N GLY A 519 7.92 32.55 9.42
CA GLY A 519 7.08 31.51 9.99
C GLY A 519 7.31 30.13 9.37
N SER A 520 6.36 29.22 9.58
CA SER A 520 6.41 27.86 9.04
C SER A 520 5.04 27.33 8.63
N VAL A 521 5.02 26.36 7.74
CA VAL A 521 3.86 25.53 7.41
C VAL A 521 4.16 24.09 7.81
N THR A 522 3.45 23.61 8.83
CA THR A 522 3.48 22.20 9.23
C THR A 522 2.43 21.44 8.44
N VAL A 523 2.82 20.32 7.87
CA VAL A 523 1.96 19.45 7.08
C VAL A 523 1.74 18.16 7.83
N ALA A 524 0.49 17.77 8.03
CA ALA A 524 0.09 16.45 8.48
C ALA A 524 -0.75 15.81 7.37
N VAL A 525 -0.31 14.66 6.88
CA VAL A 525 -1.08 13.87 5.91
C VAL A 525 -2.11 13.06 6.68
N ASP A 526 -3.38 13.20 6.31
CA ASP A 526 -4.50 12.51 6.95
C ASP A 526 -4.79 11.17 6.27
N SER A 527 -4.59 11.10 4.93
CA SER A 527 -4.68 9.86 4.14
C SER A 527 -3.82 9.97 2.87
N GLY A 528 -3.37 8.84 2.33
CA GLY A 528 -2.51 8.76 1.14
C GLY A 528 -1.06 9.14 1.44
N ASN A 529 -0.28 9.42 0.39
CA ASN A 529 1.13 9.78 0.46
C ASN A 529 1.45 10.92 -0.49
N ALA A 530 2.24 11.90 -0.04
CA ALA A 530 2.63 13.02 -0.87
C ALA A 530 4.04 13.54 -0.57
N ILE A 531 4.65 14.13 -1.59
CA ILE A 531 5.85 14.95 -1.45
C ILE A 531 5.38 16.41 -1.47
N LEU A 532 5.66 17.15 -0.40
CA LEU A 532 5.46 18.59 -0.35
C LEU A 532 6.78 19.32 -0.44
N TYR A 533 6.76 20.44 -1.11
CA TYR A 533 7.92 21.29 -1.26
C TYR A 533 7.55 22.78 -1.24
N GLY A 534 8.52 23.59 -0.83
CA GLY A 534 8.49 25.05 -0.92
C GLY A 534 9.49 25.51 -1.97
N ALA A 535 9.05 26.26 -2.98
CA ALA A 535 9.90 26.88 -3.97
C ALA A 535 9.97 28.40 -3.72
N THR A 536 11.16 28.90 -3.43
CA THR A 536 11.41 30.33 -3.23
C THR A 536 12.11 30.91 -4.46
N VAL A 537 11.65 32.03 -4.95
CA VAL A 537 12.26 32.72 -6.12
C VAL A 537 12.56 34.17 -5.72
N ASP A 538 13.82 34.56 -5.90
CA ASP A 538 14.23 35.96 -5.73
C ASP A 538 13.54 36.86 -6.76
N ASN A 539 12.90 37.93 -6.30
CA ASN A 539 12.12 38.82 -7.17
C ASN A 539 13.00 39.72 -8.07
N SER A 540 14.26 39.89 -7.71
CA SER A 540 15.19 40.74 -8.46
C SER A 540 16.00 39.96 -9.50
N THR A 541 16.45 38.76 -9.17
CA THR A 541 17.32 37.94 -10.01
C THR A 541 16.56 36.80 -10.69
N GLY A 542 15.41 36.38 -10.16
CA GLY A 542 14.66 35.20 -10.61
C GLY A 542 15.30 33.89 -10.16
N ASP A 543 16.23 33.92 -9.21
CA ASP A 543 16.94 32.72 -8.73
C ASP A 543 16.03 31.81 -7.92
N PRO A 544 15.84 30.55 -8.32
CA PRO A 544 15.02 29.61 -7.59
C PRO A 544 15.83 28.88 -6.51
N SER A 545 15.16 28.55 -5.42
CA SER A 545 15.61 27.59 -4.41
C SER A 545 14.48 26.65 -4.03
N LEU A 546 14.81 25.46 -3.54
CA LEU A 546 13.85 24.42 -3.19
C LEU A 546 14.08 23.95 -1.75
N GLN A 547 13.01 23.75 -1.02
CA GLN A 547 12.99 22.98 0.23
C GLN A 547 11.94 21.88 0.16
N ILE A 548 12.29 20.67 0.60
CA ILE A 548 11.37 19.55 0.70
C ILE A 548 10.88 19.44 2.14
N ALA A 549 9.57 19.27 2.34
CA ALA A 549 9.01 18.96 3.64
C ALA A 549 9.40 17.53 4.03
N ARG A 550 10.44 17.38 4.83
CA ARG A 550 10.87 16.09 5.36
C ARG A 550 10.18 15.80 6.68
N ALA A 551 9.96 14.49 6.95
CA ALA A 551 9.46 14.07 8.26
C ALA A 551 10.38 14.60 9.36
N ALA A 552 9.78 15.20 10.39
CA ALA A 552 10.51 15.50 11.60
C ALA A 552 10.96 14.18 12.26
N PRO A 553 12.19 14.11 12.81
CA PRO A 553 12.69 12.91 13.46
C PRO A 553 11.87 12.51 14.67
#